data_a6bd188df144183654de78d114345c0a
#
_entry.id   a6bd188df144183654de78d114345c0a
#
_cell.length_a   1.000
_cell.length_b   1.000
_cell.length_c   1.000
_cell.angle_alpha   90.00
_cell.angle_beta   90.00
_cell.angle_gamma   90.00
#
_symmetry.space_group_name_H-M   'P 1'
#
loop_
_entity.id
_entity.type
_entity.pdbx_description
1 polymer ?
#
loop_
_entity_poly.entity_id
_entity_poly.type
_entity_poly.pdbx_seq_one_letter_code
_entity_poly.pdbx_strand_id
1 'polypeptide(L)'
;MIRLTAREIANLISASVIGDDSVVVAESVETDSRLCKSGSLFVAKPGEVTDGHLFVSNAIANGATVAIVEHEVDEPITQLIVEDSVLALGKLAKYVVERVRSKGNLQVIAITGSNGKTTTKNMLREILSKHGATIAPIESYNNEVGA
;
A
#
# COMPACT_ATOMS: atom_id res chain seq x y z
N MET A 1 4.52 -9.32 3.71
CA MET A 1 5.16 -8.04 3.28
C MET A 1 6.64 -8.00 3.70
N ILE A 2 7.46 -7.11 3.13
CA ILE A 2 8.81 -6.79 3.65
C ILE A 2 8.61 -6.04 4.96
N ARG A 3 9.21 -6.51 6.05
CA ARG A 3 9.13 -5.84 7.35
C ARG A 3 9.96 -4.56 7.32
N LEU A 4 9.33 -3.44 7.65
CA LEU A 4 9.95 -2.11 7.73
C LEU A 4 9.48 -1.41 8.99
N THR A 5 10.38 -0.65 9.62
CA THR A 5 10.00 0.25 10.71
C THR A 5 9.31 1.51 10.14
N ALA A 6 8.52 2.19 10.97
CA ALA A 6 7.93 3.48 10.62
C ALA A 6 9.00 4.49 10.17
N ARG A 7 10.17 4.50 10.84
CA ARG A 7 11.33 5.32 10.46
C ARG A 7 11.84 4.99 9.05
N GLU A 8 12.00 3.71 8.72
CA GLU A 8 12.44 3.30 7.38
C GLU A 8 11.45 3.72 6.32
N ILE A 9 10.15 3.53 6.57
CA ILE A 9 9.08 3.96 5.66
C ILE A 9 9.10 5.48 5.52
N ALA A 10 9.17 6.24 6.61
CA ALA A 10 9.23 7.71 6.58
C ALA A 10 10.38 8.22 5.71
N ASN A 11 11.57 7.64 5.85
CA ASN A 11 12.72 8.00 5.02
C ASN A 11 12.48 7.71 3.53
N LEU A 12 11.83 6.60 3.20
CA LEU A 12 11.53 6.21 1.82
C LEU A 12 10.54 7.15 1.13
N ILE A 13 9.52 7.60 1.88
CA ILE A 13 8.45 8.44 1.34
C ILE A 13 8.64 9.93 1.62
N SER A 14 9.69 10.31 2.37
CA SER A 14 9.99 11.67 2.82
C SER A 14 8.91 12.23 3.75
N ALA A 15 8.45 11.42 4.72
CA ALA A 15 7.44 11.78 5.69
C ALA A 15 8.04 12.35 6.99
N SER A 16 7.29 13.21 7.66
CA SER A 16 7.50 13.53 9.06
C SER A 16 6.83 12.47 9.94
N VAL A 17 7.42 12.15 11.08
CA VAL A 17 6.90 11.11 11.98
C VAL A 17 6.32 11.74 13.25
N ILE A 18 5.10 11.34 13.59
CA ILE A 18 4.50 11.60 14.91
C ILE A 18 4.26 10.24 15.58
N GLY A 19 4.73 10.09 16.81
CA GLY A 19 4.62 8.86 17.60
C GLY A 19 5.90 8.03 17.59
N ASP A 20 5.77 6.71 17.79
CA ASP A 20 6.92 5.79 17.89
C ASP A 20 7.40 5.34 16.50
N ASP A 21 8.53 5.85 16.07
CA ASP A 21 9.13 5.54 14.78
C ASP A 21 9.80 4.15 14.70
N SER A 22 9.89 3.44 15.83
CA SER A 22 10.39 2.07 15.89
C SER A 22 9.33 1.00 15.59
N VAL A 23 8.05 1.38 15.51
CA VAL A 23 6.95 0.48 15.18
C VAL A 23 7.20 -0.23 13.85
N VAL A 24 7.05 -1.55 13.86
CA VAL A 24 7.30 -2.39 12.67
C VAL A 24 5.99 -2.68 11.94
N VAL A 25 5.94 -2.32 10.66
CA VAL A 25 4.91 -2.77 9.74
C VAL A 25 5.32 -4.14 9.20
N ALA A 26 4.53 -5.16 9.47
CA ALA A 26 4.82 -6.55 9.11
C ALA A 26 3.75 -7.19 8.22
N GLU A 27 2.59 -6.56 8.12
CA GLU A 27 1.42 -7.02 7.38
C GLU A 27 1.19 -6.18 6.11
N SER A 28 -0.04 -6.11 5.63
CA SER A 28 -0.41 -5.42 4.39
C SER A 28 -0.37 -3.89 4.52
N VAL A 29 -0.30 -3.24 3.36
CA VAL A 29 -0.58 -1.82 3.19
C VAL A 29 -1.99 -1.71 2.62
N GLU A 30 -2.86 -1.00 3.32
CA GLU A 30 -4.28 -0.94 2.99
C GLU A 30 -4.75 0.51 2.82
N THR A 31 -5.58 0.73 1.82
CA THR A 31 -6.33 1.99 1.62
C THR A 31 -7.79 1.87 2.07
N ASP A 32 -8.22 0.66 2.40
CA ASP A 32 -9.53 0.36 3.00
C ASP A 32 -9.32 -0.06 4.45
N SER A 33 -9.80 0.75 5.39
CA SER A 33 -9.65 0.51 6.83
C SER A 33 -10.21 -0.84 7.30
N ARG A 34 -11.21 -1.38 6.58
CA ARG A 34 -11.86 -2.67 6.90
C ARG A 34 -10.93 -3.87 6.63
N LEU A 35 -9.93 -3.70 5.79
CA LEU A 35 -8.97 -4.76 5.43
C LEU A 35 -7.72 -4.75 6.30
N CYS A 36 -7.56 -3.75 7.17
CA CYS A 36 -6.45 -3.68 8.11
C CYS A 36 -6.44 -4.88 9.05
N LYS A 37 -5.25 -5.31 9.41
CA LYS A 37 -4.96 -6.40 10.36
C LYS A 37 -3.86 -5.95 11.32
N SER A 38 -3.63 -6.72 12.38
CA SER A 38 -2.58 -6.40 13.34
C SER A 38 -1.20 -6.27 12.66
N GLY A 39 -0.62 -5.07 12.72
CA GLY A 39 0.65 -4.75 12.07
C GLY A 39 0.53 -4.19 10.65
N SER A 40 -0.68 -3.86 10.17
CA SER A 40 -0.90 -3.20 8.88
C SER A 40 -0.48 -1.73 8.91
N LEU A 41 -0.12 -1.22 7.73
CA LEU A 41 0.00 0.19 7.42
C LEU A 41 -1.28 0.67 6.73
N PHE A 42 -1.97 1.64 7.30
CA PHE A 42 -3.12 2.28 6.66
C PHE A 42 -2.69 3.53 5.89
N VAL A 43 -3.23 3.72 4.69
CA VAL A 43 -3.00 4.93 3.87
C VAL A 43 -4.29 5.71 3.77
N ALA A 44 -4.35 6.83 4.50
CA ALA A 44 -5.48 7.73 4.51
C ALA A 44 -5.40 8.66 3.29
N LYS A 45 -5.96 8.22 2.17
CA LYS A 45 -5.98 9.04 0.96
C LYS A 45 -7.25 9.88 0.88
N PRO A 46 -7.18 11.13 0.40
CA PRO A 46 -8.37 11.88 0.00
C PRO A 46 -9.10 11.15 -1.14
N GLY A 47 -10.40 11.02 -1.03
CA GLY A 47 -11.25 10.47 -2.07
C GLY A 47 -12.18 11.53 -2.64
N GLU A 48 -12.76 11.29 -3.82
CA GLU A 48 -13.73 12.21 -4.45
C GLU A 48 -15.00 12.44 -3.61
N VAL A 49 -15.39 11.44 -2.83
CA VAL A 49 -16.64 11.46 -2.03
C VAL A 49 -16.35 11.48 -0.54
N THR A 50 -15.25 10.88 -0.09
CA THR A 50 -14.98 10.70 1.34
C THR A 50 -13.49 10.79 1.60
N ASP A 51 -13.11 11.52 2.65
CA ASP A 51 -11.73 11.63 3.09
C ASP A 51 -11.31 10.38 3.88
N GLY A 52 -10.21 9.75 3.47
CA GLY A 52 -9.63 8.58 4.13
C GLY A 52 -9.19 8.83 5.57
N HIS A 53 -8.88 10.08 5.94
CA HIS A 53 -8.47 10.45 7.30
C HIS A 53 -9.58 10.17 8.33
N LEU A 54 -10.84 10.22 7.93
CA LEU A 54 -11.99 9.89 8.79
C LEU A 54 -12.03 8.41 9.20
N PHE A 55 -11.26 7.55 8.54
CA PHE A 55 -11.24 6.12 8.80
C PHE A 55 -10.01 5.63 9.55
N VAL A 56 -9.15 6.55 10.03
CA VAL A 56 -7.95 6.17 10.81
C VAL A 56 -8.34 5.44 12.08
N SER A 57 -9.37 5.91 12.79
CA SER A 57 -9.92 5.23 13.98
C SER A 57 -10.37 3.80 13.67
N ASN A 58 -11.08 3.61 12.55
CA ASN A 58 -11.50 2.28 12.12
C ASN A 58 -10.32 1.37 11.74
N ALA A 59 -9.28 1.94 11.11
CA ALA A 59 -8.07 1.21 10.80
C ALA A 59 -7.36 0.72 12.06
N ILE A 60 -7.26 1.57 13.10
CA ILE A 60 -6.73 1.20 14.42
C ILE A 60 -7.54 0.05 15.04
N ALA A 61 -8.86 0.17 15.03
CA ALA A 61 -9.74 -0.87 15.59
C ALA A 61 -9.56 -2.23 14.89
N ASN A 62 -9.17 -2.22 13.61
CA ASN A 62 -8.84 -3.41 12.82
C ASN A 62 -7.37 -3.82 12.90
N GLY A 63 -6.52 -3.08 13.64
CA GLY A 63 -5.16 -3.49 13.95
C GLY A 63 -4.06 -2.77 13.16
N ALA A 64 -4.36 -1.67 12.45
CA ALA A 64 -3.32 -0.82 11.89
C ALA A 64 -2.43 -0.26 13.00
N THR A 65 -1.12 -0.27 12.78
CA THR A 65 -0.12 0.21 13.74
C THR A 65 0.58 1.48 13.29
N VAL A 66 0.51 1.78 12.01
CA VAL A 66 1.06 3.00 11.39
C VAL A 66 0.04 3.53 10.38
N ALA A 67 -0.11 4.84 10.28
CA ALA A 67 -0.92 5.50 9.25
C ALA A 67 -0.07 6.48 8.43
N ILE A 68 -0.23 6.47 7.10
CA ILE A 68 0.20 7.56 6.23
C ILE A 68 -0.98 8.53 6.11
N VAL A 69 -0.73 9.79 6.43
CA VAL A 69 -1.73 10.85 6.47
C VAL A 69 -1.19 12.12 5.80
N GLU A 70 -2.06 12.99 5.29
CA GLU A 70 -1.66 14.28 4.69
C GLU A 70 -1.69 15.43 5.72
N HIS A 71 -2.33 15.22 6.85
CA HIS A 71 -2.33 16.11 8.01
C HIS A 71 -2.45 15.28 9.28
N GLU A 72 -1.99 15.82 10.40
CA GLU A 72 -2.12 15.18 11.70
C GLU A 72 -3.59 14.92 12.06
N VAL A 73 -3.86 13.73 12.58
CA VAL A 73 -5.17 13.33 13.14
C VAL A 73 -5.01 13.06 14.63
N ASP A 74 -6.04 13.37 15.40
CA ASP A 74 -6.06 13.15 16.87
C ASP A 74 -6.41 11.68 17.18
N GLU A 75 -5.50 10.78 16.81
CA GLU A 75 -5.66 9.34 16.99
C GLU A 75 -4.37 8.70 17.54
N PRO A 76 -4.45 7.71 18.45
CA PRO A 76 -3.30 7.10 19.14
C PRO A 76 -2.56 6.08 18.24
N ILE A 77 -2.03 6.54 17.12
CA ILE A 77 -1.29 5.72 16.15
C ILE A 77 -0.03 6.46 15.69
N THR A 78 1.02 5.73 15.34
CA THR A 78 2.17 6.34 14.66
C THR A 78 1.77 6.85 13.30
N GLN A 79 1.98 8.15 13.05
CA GLN A 79 1.58 8.83 11.83
C GLN A 79 2.80 9.23 11.01
N LEU A 80 2.73 8.97 9.72
CA LEU A 80 3.70 9.39 8.71
C LEU A 80 3.03 10.48 7.87
N ILE A 81 3.39 11.75 8.16
CA ILE A 81 2.77 12.90 7.49
C ILE A 81 3.50 13.16 6.17
N VAL A 82 2.74 13.21 5.09
CA VAL A 82 3.21 13.45 3.72
C VAL A 82 2.38 14.55 3.05
N GLU A 83 2.91 15.15 1.98
CA GLU A 83 2.16 16.10 1.17
C GLU A 83 1.08 15.44 0.28
N ASP A 84 1.34 14.20 -0.17
CA ASP A 84 0.48 13.44 -1.07
C ASP A 84 0.59 11.95 -0.71
N SER A 85 -0.48 11.39 -0.19
CA SER A 85 -0.55 10.01 0.29
C SER A 85 -0.54 8.99 -0.86
N VAL A 86 -1.05 9.35 -2.04
CA VAL A 86 -1.04 8.49 -3.24
C VAL A 86 0.38 8.39 -3.79
N LEU A 87 1.07 9.54 -3.88
CA LEU A 87 2.47 9.58 -4.30
C LEU A 87 3.36 8.81 -3.31
N ALA A 88 3.12 8.95 -2.00
CA ALA A 88 3.83 8.23 -0.96
C ALA A 88 3.65 6.72 -1.10
N LEU A 89 2.42 6.25 -1.35
CA LEU A 89 2.12 4.85 -1.62
C LEU A 89 2.87 4.34 -2.85
N GLY A 90 2.92 5.14 -3.93
CA GLY A 90 3.68 4.81 -5.13
C GLY A 90 5.19 4.66 -4.88
N LYS A 91 5.80 5.56 -4.07
CA LYS A 91 7.21 5.45 -3.66
C LYS A 91 7.48 4.17 -2.86
N LEU A 92 6.59 3.84 -1.91
CA LEU A 92 6.69 2.61 -1.12
C LEU A 92 6.55 1.36 -1.99
N ALA A 93 5.59 1.34 -2.92
CA ALA A 93 5.39 0.24 -3.86
C ALA A 93 6.62 0.04 -4.74
N LYS A 94 7.19 1.12 -5.29
CA LYS A 94 8.43 1.07 -6.08
C LYS A 94 9.57 0.44 -5.29
N TYR A 95 9.78 0.87 -4.04
CA TYR A 95 10.81 0.27 -3.17
C TYR A 95 10.60 -1.23 -2.97
N VAL A 96 9.36 -1.66 -2.69
CA VAL A 96 9.04 -3.09 -2.50
C VAL A 96 9.36 -3.88 -3.76
N VAL A 97 8.96 -3.40 -4.94
CA VAL A 97 9.24 -4.04 -6.24
C VAL A 97 10.75 -4.14 -6.48
N GLU A 98 11.51 -3.07 -6.25
CA GLU A 98 12.96 -3.06 -6.42
C GLU A 98 13.65 -4.03 -5.44
N ARG A 99 13.17 -4.07 -4.19
CA ARG A 99 13.69 -4.98 -3.17
C ARG A 99 13.42 -6.45 -3.49
N VAL A 100 12.23 -6.77 -4.03
CA VAL A 100 11.92 -8.14 -4.49
C VAL A 100 12.75 -8.48 -5.72
N ARG A 101 12.87 -7.56 -6.68
CA ARG A 101 13.68 -7.75 -7.89
C ARG A 101 15.15 -8.02 -7.58
N SER A 102 15.71 -7.34 -6.58
CA SER A 102 17.12 -7.53 -6.18
C SER A 102 17.40 -8.90 -5.53
N LYS A 103 16.35 -9.60 -5.07
CA LYS A 103 16.46 -10.92 -4.43
C LYS A 103 16.17 -12.10 -5.36
N GLY A 104 15.66 -11.86 -6.56
CA GLY A 104 15.23 -12.91 -7.46
C GLY A 104 14.80 -12.40 -8.84
N ASN A 105 14.20 -13.29 -9.61
CA ASN A 105 13.76 -13.02 -10.99
C ASN A 105 12.31 -12.50 -11.04
N LEU A 106 12.06 -11.36 -10.39
CA LEU A 106 10.74 -10.72 -10.50
C LEU A 106 10.52 -10.22 -11.93
N GLN A 107 9.45 -10.70 -12.56
CA GLN A 107 8.96 -10.18 -13.82
C GLN A 107 7.68 -9.38 -13.57
N VAL A 108 7.62 -8.18 -14.12
CA VAL A 108 6.43 -7.33 -14.08
C VAL A 108 5.86 -7.26 -15.49
N ILE A 109 4.61 -7.65 -15.64
CA ILE A 109 3.89 -7.64 -16.92
C ILE A 109 2.81 -6.57 -16.83
N ALA A 110 2.90 -5.55 -17.67
CA ALA A 110 1.88 -4.53 -17.82
C ALA A 110 0.95 -4.86 -18.99
N ILE A 111 -0.35 -4.68 -18.79
CA ILE A 111 -1.38 -4.91 -19.80
C ILE A 111 -2.11 -3.61 -20.07
N THR A 112 -2.03 -3.11 -21.28
CA THR A 112 -2.73 -1.91 -21.74
C THR A 112 -3.71 -2.25 -22.87
N GLY A 113 -4.67 -1.38 -23.11
CA GLY A 113 -5.67 -1.53 -24.18
C GLY A 113 -7.01 -0.92 -23.80
N SER A 114 -7.86 -0.63 -24.78
CA SER A 114 -9.21 -0.10 -24.57
C SER A 114 -10.16 -1.17 -24.00
N ASN A 115 -10.04 -2.41 -24.46
CA ASN A 115 -10.90 -3.54 -24.05
C ASN A 115 -10.06 -4.76 -23.67
N GLY A 116 -10.63 -5.66 -22.87
CA GLY A 116 -10.08 -6.98 -22.59
C GLY A 116 -8.94 -7.04 -21.56
N LYS A 117 -8.51 -5.89 -20.97
CA LYS A 117 -7.42 -5.86 -19.98
C LYS A 117 -7.64 -6.83 -18.81
N THR A 118 -8.82 -6.80 -18.19
CA THR A 118 -9.17 -7.66 -17.06
C THR A 118 -9.17 -9.14 -17.44
N THR A 119 -9.73 -9.48 -18.59
CA THR A 119 -9.75 -10.85 -19.09
C THR A 119 -8.34 -11.36 -19.34
N THR A 120 -7.52 -10.58 -20.05
CA THR A 120 -6.11 -10.92 -20.32
C THR A 120 -5.31 -11.07 -19.02
N LYS A 121 -5.48 -10.16 -18.06
CA LYS A 121 -4.85 -10.25 -16.74
C LYS A 121 -5.20 -11.57 -16.03
N ASN A 122 -6.48 -11.92 -15.99
CA ASN A 122 -6.94 -13.13 -15.33
C ASN A 122 -6.41 -14.40 -16.01
N MET A 123 -6.43 -14.45 -17.35
CA MET A 123 -5.88 -15.57 -18.12
C MET A 123 -4.37 -15.72 -17.87
N LEU A 124 -3.62 -14.64 -17.93
CA LEU A 124 -2.18 -14.66 -17.62
C LEU A 124 -1.90 -15.11 -16.19
N ARG A 125 -2.66 -14.64 -15.21
CA ARG A 125 -2.53 -15.10 -13.82
C ARG A 125 -2.69 -16.62 -13.73
N GLU A 126 -3.71 -17.19 -14.35
CA GLU A 126 -3.98 -18.64 -14.34
C GLU A 126 -2.83 -19.44 -15.00
N ILE A 127 -2.28 -18.92 -16.07
CA ILE A 127 -1.17 -19.57 -16.78
C ILE A 127 0.12 -19.48 -15.93
N LEU A 128 0.47 -18.28 -15.51
CA LEU A 128 1.74 -18.02 -14.81
C LEU A 128 1.80 -18.65 -13.41
N SER A 129 0.66 -18.73 -12.71
CA SER A 129 0.58 -19.37 -11.39
C SER A 129 0.92 -20.86 -11.40
N LYS A 130 0.89 -21.51 -12.57
CA LYS A 130 1.36 -22.90 -12.75
C LYS A 130 2.88 -23.01 -12.84
N HIS A 131 3.56 -21.91 -13.09
CA HIS A 131 5.02 -21.85 -13.27
C HIS A 131 5.76 -21.17 -12.13
N GLY A 132 5.07 -20.40 -11.30
CA GLY A 132 5.68 -19.70 -10.17
C GLY A 132 4.70 -18.85 -9.35
N ALA A 133 5.21 -18.26 -8.28
CA ALA A 133 4.43 -17.33 -7.45
C ALA A 133 4.00 -16.13 -8.30
N THR A 134 2.70 -15.95 -8.46
CA THR A 134 2.12 -14.93 -9.34
C THR A 134 1.11 -14.09 -8.56
N ILE A 135 1.26 -12.77 -8.63
CA ILE A 135 0.33 -11.81 -8.05
C ILE A 135 -0.29 -10.99 -9.17
N ALA A 136 -1.59 -10.79 -9.12
CA ALA A 136 -2.32 -9.89 -10.00
C ALA A 136 -3.42 -9.19 -9.19
N PRO A 137 -3.75 -7.92 -9.49
CA PRO A 137 -4.85 -7.22 -8.83
C PRO A 137 -6.15 -8.02 -8.93
N ILE A 138 -6.91 -8.10 -7.83
CA ILE A 138 -8.20 -8.81 -7.81
C ILE A 138 -9.22 -8.06 -8.67
N GLU A 139 -9.25 -6.74 -8.54
CA GLU A 139 -10.12 -5.84 -9.29
C GLU A 139 -9.34 -5.05 -10.35
N SER A 140 -10.07 -4.38 -11.22
CA SER A 140 -9.50 -3.51 -12.25
C SER A 140 -9.46 -2.08 -11.75
N TYR A 141 -8.47 -1.76 -10.93
CA TYR A 141 -8.18 -0.37 -10.60
C TYR A 141 -7.53 0.30 -11.80
N ASN A 142 -8.15 1.39 -12.27
CA ASN A 142 -7.68 2.17 -13.42
C ASN A 142 -7.03 3.49 -12.99
N ASN A 143 -6.54 3.57 -11.76
CA ASN A 143 -5.90 4.75 -11.18
C ASN A 143 -4.52 4.42 -10.62
N GLU A 144 -3.83 5.45 -10.14
CA GLU A 144 -2.47 5.37 -9.59
C GLU A 144 -2.34 4.40 -8.40
N VAL A 145 -3.43 4.11 -7.71
CA VAL A 145 -3.45 3.20 -6.54
C VAL A 145 -3.51 1.73 -6.96
N GLY A 146 -4.03 1.44 -8.15
CA GLY A 146 -4.24 0.08 -8.64
C GLY A 146 -3.21 -0.42 -9.67
N ALA A 147 -2.31 0.45 -10.10
CA ALA A 147 -1.31 0.13 -11.12
C ALA A 147 0.06 -0.33 -10.53
#